data_91eb4aabff7fcb9a7fc264c9f1248fbd
#
_entry.id   91eb4aabff7fcb9a7fc264c9f1248fbd
#
_cell.length_a   1.000
_cell.length_b   1.000
_cell.length_c   1.000
_cell.angle_alpha   90.00
_cell.angle_beta   90.00
_cell.angle_gamma   90.00
#
_symmetry.space_group_name_H-M   'P 1'
#
loop_
_entity.id
_entity.type
_entity.pdbx_description
1 polymer ?
#
loop_
_entity_poly.entity_id
_entity_poly.type
_entity_poly.pdbx_seq_one_letter_code
_entity_poly.pdbx_strand_id
1 'polypeptide(L)'
;VYLSGGVGYVVDETGEAVRGSGLLDFDGERYFRYRADGRIYADGALHRCGDEVIFTQADGTLLRSGAVGEYTFDADGFYSCGSETVDEEVREFIASCTSPGMTRSEKLRACYSTVRALRYLGRNAAYGAEVQTIPHDRLLEFADKIFTTGKGDCYNFTAAFCLIARQLGYRAEA
;
A
#
# COMPACT_ATOMS: atom_id res chain seq x y z
N VAL A 1 20.19 -17.23 -0.12
CA VAL A 1 19.15 -17.09 -1.16
C VAL A 1 19.73 -17.45 -2.51
N TYR A 2 19.03 -18.27 -3.29
CA TYR A 2 19.36 -18.56 -4.68
C TYR A 2 18.42 -17.79 -5.61
N LEU A 3 18.97 -17.01 -6.54
CA LEU A 3 18.22 -16.12 -7.42
C LEU A 3 18.46 -16.43 -8.89
N SER A 4 17.40 -16.43 -9.70
CA SER A 4 17.47 -16.57 -11.15
C SER A 4 16.26 -15.92 -11.83
N GLY A 5 16.49 -14.92 -12.72
CA GLY A 5 15.45 -14.31 -13.56
C GLY A 5 14.32 -13.64 -12.78
N GLY A 6 14.62 -12.91 -11.70
CA GLY A 6 13.64 -12.21 -10.87
C GLY A 6 12.85 -13.12 -9.91
N VAL A 7 13.21 -14.39 -9.84
CA VAL A 7 12.64 -15.39 -8.94
C VAL A 7 13.75 -16.03 -8.11
N GLY A 8 13.45 -16.32 -6.86
CA GLY A 8 14.43 -16.94 -5.97
C GLY A 8 13.84 -17.96 -5.03
N TYR A 9 14.72 -18.55 -4.24
CA TYR A 9 14.41 -19.43 -3.13
C TYR A 9 15.28 -19.06 -1.93
N VAL A 10 14.69 -19.01 -0.75
CA VAL A 10 15.47 -19.08 0.49
C VAL A 10 15.86 -20.54 0.68
N VAL A 11 17.14 -20.79 0.91
CA VAL A 11 17.66 -22.14 1.14
C VAL A 11 18.17 -22.26 2.58
N ASP A 12 17.96 -23.40 3.19
CA ASP A 12 18.44 -23.73 4.53
C ASP A 12 19.95 -24.11 4.52
N GLU A 13 20.46 -24.50 5.66
CA GLU A 13 21.86 -24.91 5.84
C GLU A 13 22.24 -26.15 5.02
N THR A 14 21.26 -26.95 4.60
CA THR A 14 21.46 -28.13 3.75
C THR A 14 21.45 -27.81 2.26
N GLY A 15 21.09 -26.56 1.90
CA GLY A 15 20.89 -26.11 0.53
C GLY A 15 19.52 -26.45 -0.04
N GLU A 16 18.58 -26.93 0.78
CA GLU A 16 17.21 -27.19 0.35
C GLU A 16 16.33 -25.93 0.46
N ALA A 17 15.39 -25.77 -0.48
CA ALA A 17 14.46 -24.64 -0.48
C ALA A 17 13.51 -24.71 0.73
N VAL A 18 13.41 -23.58 1.46
CA VAL A 18 12.46 -23.42 2.58
C VAL A 18 11.05 -23.29 2.00
N ARG A 19 10.34 -24.40 1.96
CA ARG A 19 9.01 -24.53 1.36
C ARG A 19 7.92 -23.80 2.16
N GLY A 20 6.79 -23.58 1.53
CA GLY A 20 5.62 -22.90 2.10
C GLY A 20 5.29 -21.61 1.35
N SER A 21 4.20 -20.95 1.72
CA SER A 21 3.76 -19.67 1.16
C SER A 21 3.58 -18.63 2.26
N GLY A 22 3.52 -17.35 1.88
CA GLY A 22 3.41 -16.23 2.79
C GLY A 22 4.75 -15.68 3.25
N LEU A 23 4.72 -14.85 4.28
CA LEU A 23 5.92 -14.24 4.85
C LEU A 23 6.85 -15.29 5.46
N LEU A 24 8.13 -15.04 5.37
CA LEU A 24 9.19 -15.85 5.95
C LEU A 24 10.24 -14.92 6.55
N ASP A 25 10.44 -15.01 7.86
CA ASP A 25 11.61 -14.40 8.51
C ASP A 25 12.74 -15.44 8.55
N PHE A 26 13.87 -15.11 7.96
CA PHE A 26 15.01 -16.00 7.85
C PHE A 26 16.32 -15.21 7.88
N ASP A 27 17.21 -15.53 8.80
CA ASP A 27 18.53 -14.91 8.99
C ASP A 27 18.47 -13.36 9.14
N GLY A 28 17.47 -12.87 9.90
CA GLY A 28 17.26 -11.45 10.16
C GLY A 28 16.54 -10.67 9.04
N GLU A 29 16.35 -11.30 7.90
CA GLU A 29 15.66 -10.72 6.75
C GLU A 29 14.25 -11.28 6.59
N ARG A 30 13.39 -10.54 5.90
CA ARG A 30 12.01 -10.95 5.60
C ARG A 30 11.82 -11.12 4.10
N TYR A 31 11.12 -12.22 3.74
CA TYR A 31 10.85 -12.64 2.37
C TYR A 31 9.36 -12.88 2.17
N PHE A 32 8.88 -12.77 0.94
CA PHE A 32 7.51 -13.17 0.59
C PHE A 32 7.52 -14.34 -0.40
N ARG A 33 7.11 -15.52 0.09
CA ARG A 33 6.93 -16.74 -0.71
C ARG A 33 5.54 -16.72 -1.35
N TYR A 34 5.49 -16.54 -2.65
CA TYR A 34 4.22 -16.46 -3.37
C TYR A 34 3.66 -17.82 -3.80
N ARG A 35 4.43 -18.91 -3.61
CA ARG A 35 4.03 -20.30 -3.89
C ARG A 35 4.43 -21.23 -2.78
N ALA A 36 3.69 -22.36 -2.68
CA ALA A 36 3.94 -23.41 -1.70
C ALA A 36 5.28 -24.13 -1.89
N ASP A 37 5.89 -24.06 -3.07
CA ASP A 37 7.24 -24.56 -3.34
C ASP A 37 8.37 -23.70 -2.77
N GLY A 38 8.02 -22.55 -2.14
CA GLY A 38 8.94 -21.63 -1.49
C GLY A 38 9.50 -20.52 -2.38
N ARG A 39 8.98 -20.36 -3.60
CA ARG A 39 9.43 -19.27 -4.50
C ARG A 39 9.17 -17.90 -3.91
N ILE A 40 10.18 -17.04 -4.00
CA ILE A 40 10.13 -15.61 -3.65
C ILE A 40 10.25 -14.74 -4.89
N TYR A 41 9.67 -13.54 -4.84
CA TYR A 41 9.98 -12.50 -5.81
C TYR A 41 11.34 -11.86 -5.48
N ALA A 42 12.11 -11.50 -6.52
CA ALA A 42 13.39 -10.79 -6.44
C ALA A 42 13.52 -9.88 -7.67
N ASP A 43 12.57 -8.98 -7.84
CA ASP A 43 12.36 -8.25 -9.09
C ASP A 43 12.32 -6.72 -8.93
N GLY A 44 12.50 -6.21 -7.70
CA GLY A 44 12.46 -4.78 -7.43
C GLY A 44 11.07 -4.17 -7.69
N ALA A 45 9.98 -4.89 -7.33
CA ALA A 45 8.64 -4.48 -7.66
C ALA A 45 7.67 -4.53 -6.46
N LEU A 46 6.52 -3.87 -6.64
CA LEU A 46 5.41 -3.91 -5.69
C LEU A 46 4.61 -5.20 -5.88
N HIS A 47 4.33 -5.88 -4.78
CA HIS A 47 3.50 -7.08 -4.73
C HIS A 47 2.43 -6.98 -3.65
N ARG A 48 1.51 -7.93 -3.66
CA ARG A 48 0.50 -8.06 -2.62
C ARG A 48 0.75 -9.30 -1.76
N CYS A 49 0.66 -9.08 -0.44
CA CYS A 49 0.65 -10.12 0.57
C CYS A 49 -0.70 -10.06 1.31
N GLY A 50 -1.69 -10.81 0.83
CA GLY A 50 -3.07 -10.65 1.30
C GLY A 50 -3.67 -9.30 0.90
N ASP A 51 -4.11 -8.54 1.88
CA ASP A 51 -4.63 -7.17 1.68
C ASP A 51 -3.54 -6.09 1.81
N GLU A 52 -2.31 -6.46 2.19
CA GLU A 52 -1.18 -5.54 2.31
C GLU A 52 -0.37 -5.41 1.01
N VAL A 53 0.34 -4.29 0.87
CA VAL A 53 1.28 -4.02 -0.23
C VAL A 53 2.70 -4.10 0.30
N ILE A 54 3.56 -4.81 -0.42
CA ILE A 54 4.97 -5.00 -0.10
C ILE A 54 5.83 -4.61 -1.30
N PHE A 55 7.09 -4.27 -1.06
CA PHE A 55 8.10 -4.12 -2.10
C PHE A 55 9.20 -5.16 -1.92
N THR A 56 9.40 -6.00 -2.94
CA THR A 56 10.50 -6.95 -2.95
C THR A 56 11.72 -6.34 -3.63
N GLN A 57 12.87 -6.44 -2.99
CA GLN A 57 14.14 -5.95 -3.53
C GLN A 57 14.72 -6.96 -4.54
N ALA A 58 15.75 -6.56 -5.27
CA ALA A 58 16.38 -7.41 -6.28
C ALA A 58 17.11 -8.64 -5.67
N ASP A 59 17.41 -8.60 -4.38
CA ASP A 59 17.98 -9.72 -3.62
C ASP A 59 16.91 -10.64 -3.02
N GLY A 60 15.63 -10.32 -3.21
CA GLY A 60 14.48 -11.07 -2.72
C GLY A 60 13.99 -10.67 -1.33
N THR A 61 14.70 -9.79 -0.63
CA THR A 61 14.26 -9.29 0.69
C THR A 61 13.11 -8.30 0.54
N LEU A 62 12.30 -8.13 1.58
CA LEU A 62 11.33 -7.04 1.64
C LEU A 62 12.02 -5.73 2.02
N LEU A 63 11.63 -4.64 1.36
CA LEU A 63 12.02 -3.30 1.81
C LEU A 63 11.30 -2.98 3.11
N ARG A 64 12.07 -2.74 4.17
CA ARG A 64 11.61 -2.40 5.53
C ARG A 64 12.12 -1.04 5.92
N SER A 65 11.30 -0.26 6.65
CA SER A 65 11.68 1.10 7.12
C SER A 65 12.31 1.97 6.03
N GLY A 66 11.78 1.90 4.80
CA GLY A 66 12.36 2.59 3.65
C GLY A 66 11.31 3.10 2.68
N ALA A 67 11.75 3.67 1.57
CA ALA A 67 10.87 4.20 0.54
C ALA A 67 11.36 3.85 -0.88
N VAL A 68 10.41 3.69 -1.80
CA VAL A 68 10.66 3.59 -3.23
C VAL A 68 9.63 4.41 -3.99
N GLY A 69 10.10 5.45 -4.70
CA GLY A 69 9.22 6.44 -5.29
C GLY A 69 8.35 7.12 -4.22
N GLU A 70 7.05 7.04 -4.39
CA GLU A 70 6.06 7.63 -3.47
C GLU A 70 5.54 6.65 -2.40
N TYR A 71 6.09 5.43 -2.36
CA TYR A 71 5.71 4.41 -1.41
C TYR A 71 6.71 4.34 -0.28
N THR A 72 6.21 4.43 0.94
CA THR A 72 6.97 4.15 2.16
C THR A 72 6.54 2.82 2.75
N PHE A 73 7.44 2.18 3.49
CA PHE A 73 7.23 0.86 4.09
C PHE A 73 7.62 0.92 5.56
N ASP A 74 6.80 0.33 6.41
CA ASP A 74 7.03 0.23 7.83
C ASP A 74 8.13 -0.77 8.20
N ALA A 75 8.35 -0.98 9.51
CA ALA A 75 9.34 -1.92 10.01
C ALA A 75 9.02 -3.38 9.67
N ASP A 76 7.78 -3.69 9.36
CA ASP A 76 7.32 -5.01 8.94
C ASP A 76 7.40 -5.23 7.42
N GLY A 77 7.66 -4.17 6.65
CA GLY A 77 7.77 -4.18 5.20
C GLY A 77 6.43 -4.03 4.48
N PHE A 78 5.41 -3.55 5.17
CA PHE A 78 4.11 -3.22 4.58
C PHE A 78 4.05 -1.74 4.19
N TYR A 79 3.28 -1.46 3.13
CA TYR A 79 3.02 -0.08 2.74
C TYR A 79 2.43 0.71 3.91
N SER A 80 2.98 1.88 4.15
CA SER A 80 2.49 2.90 5.07
C SER A 80 2.52 4.25 4.37
N CYS A 81 1.54 5.09 4.62
CA CYS A 81 1.59 6.49 4.17
C CYS A 81 2.53 7.35 5.05
N GLY A 82 3.14 6.78 6.08
CA GLY A 82 4.02 7.48 7.02
C GLY A 82 3.30 8.09 8.23
N SER A 83 2.00 7.84 8.37
CA SER A 83 1.18 8.19 9.53
C SER A 83 0.34 6.99 9.94
N GLU A 84 0.61 6.42 11.11
CA GLU A 84 -0.10 5.26 11.66
C GLU A 84 -1.61 5.54 11.75
N THR A 85 -2.00 6.73 12.21
CA THR A 85 -3.41 7.13 12.31
C THR A 85 -4.10 7.14 10.94
N VAL A 86 -3.48 7.75 9.94
CA VAL A 86 -4.07 7.82 8.58
C VAL A 86 -4.08 6.45 7.92
N ASP A 87 -3.06 5.61 8.15
CA ASP A 87 -3.04 4.23 7.66
C ASP A 87 -4.19 3.40 8.24
N GLU A 88 -4.48 3.57 9.54
CA GLU A 88 -5.61 2.90 10.20
C GLU A 88 -6.95 3.37 9.63
N GLU A 89 -7.14 4.69 9.49
CA GLU A 89 -8.34 5.28 8.88
C GLU A 89 -8.58 4.78 7.45
N VAL A 90 -7.52 4.69 6.64
CA VAL A 90 -7.61 4.15 5.27
C VAL A 90 -8.04 2.68 5.28
N ARG A 91 -7.44 1.86 6.15
CA ARG A 91 -7.79 0.43 6.28
C ARG A 91 -9.22 0.25 6.76
N GLU A 92 -9.64 0.99 7.77
CA GLU A 92 -11.03 0.97 8.28
C GLU A 92 -12.02 1.43 7.22
N PHE A 93 -11.71 2.50 6.47
CA PHE A 93 -12.56 2.97 5.38
C PHE A 93 -12.70 1.91 4.29
N ILE A 94 -11.61 1.28 3.86
CA ILE A 94 -11.66 0.18 2.89
C ILE A 94 -12.50 -0.98 3.43
N ALA A 95 -12.29 -1.38 4.67
CA ALA A 95 -13.05 -2.47 5.31
C ALA A 95 -14.55 -2.17 5.39
N SER A 96 -14.93 -0.90 5.65
CA SER A 96 -16.32 -0.47 5.77
C SER A 96 -17.12 -0.56 4.47
N CYS A 97 -16.46 -0.43 3.32
CA CYS A 97 -17.13 -0.41 2.01
C CYS A 97 -16.83 -1.62 1.13
N THR A 98 -16.06 -2.60 1.64
CA THR A 98 -15.69 -3.80 0.86
C THR A 98 -16.07 -5.09 1.61
N SER A 99 -16.05 -6.21 0.88
CA SER A 99 -16.32 -7.54 1.43
C SER A 99 -15.20 -8.52 1.09
N PRO A 100 -15.00 -9.57 1.91
CA PRO A 100 -14.12 -10.68 1.56
C PRO A 100 -14.53 -11.27 0.21
N GLY A 101 -13.56 -11.57 -0.64
CA GLY A 101 -13.80 -12.13 -1.98
C GLY A 101 -13.94 -11.08 -3.10
N MET A 102 -14.09 -9.81 -2.81
CA MET A 102 -14.00 -8.77 -3.83
C MET A 102 -12.60 -8.74 -4.45
N THR A 103 -12.55 -8.64 -5.78
CA THR A 103 -11.31 -8.36 -6.49
C THR A 103 -10.80 -6.96 -6.16
N ARG A 104 -9.52 -6.71 -6.39
CA ARG A 104 -8.90 -5.39 -6.17
C ARG A 104 -9.65 -4.26 -6.89
N SER A 105 -10.11 -4.50 -8.12
CA SER A 105 -10.86 -3.51 -8.89
C SER A 105 -12.28 -3.27 -8.35
N GLU A 106 -12.92 -4.29 -7.81
CA GLU A 106 -14.21 -4.15 -7.13
C GLU A 106 -14.07 -3.37 -5.83
N LYS A 107 -13.04 -3.67 -5.01
CA LYS A 107 -12.71 -2.89 -3.81
C LYS A 107 -12.49 -1.41 -4.16
N LEU A 108 -11.67 -1.11 -5.18
CA LEU A 108 -11.41 0.28 -5.60
C LEU A 108 -12.70 0.99 -6.04
N ARG A 109 -13.59 0.34 -6.80
CA ARG A 109 -14.87 0.91 -7.23
C ARG A 109 -15.81 1.16 -6.06
N ALA A 110 -15.88 0.25 -5.11
CA ALA A 110 -16.70 0.41 -3.90
C ALA A 110 -16.20 1.61 -3.07
N CYS A 111 -14.90 1.71 -2.82
CA CYS A 111 -14.30 2.85 -2.13
C CYS A 111 -14.54 4.17 -2.89
N TYR A 112 -14.36 4.19 -4.21
CA TYR A 112 -14.65 5.38 -5.02
C TYR A 112 -16.10 5.83 -4.89
N SER A 113 -17.06 4.89 -4.96
CA SER A 113 -18.49 5.19 -4.82
C SER A 113 -18.82 5.76 -3.45
N THR A 114 -18.20 5.23 -2.39
CA THR A 114 -18.38 5.69 -1.01
C THR A 114 -17.75 7.07 -0.82
N VAL A 115 -16.51 7.29 -1.25
CA VAL A 115 -15.86 8.62 -1.20
C VAL A 115 -16.70 9.65 -1.94
N ARG A 116 -17.18 9.33 -3.14
CA ARG A 116 -18.01 10.24 -3.95
C ARG A 116 -19.33 10.61 -3.29
N ALA A 117 -19.86 9.76 -2.41
CA ALA A 117 -21.11 10.02 -1.67
C ALA A 117 -20.91 10.90 -0.43
N LEU A 118 -19.68 11.17 -0.02
CA LEU A 118 -19.37 12.06 1.10
C LEU A 118 -19.76 13.50 0.78
N ARG A 119 -19.91 14.32 1.82
CA ARG A 119 -20.38 15.70 1.66
C ARG A 119 -19.31 16.61 1.07
N TYR A 120 -19.54 17.11 -0.16
CA TYR A 120 -18.69 18.12 -0.77
C TYR A 120 -18.99 19.53 -0.25
N LEU A 121 -17.97 20.24 0.22
CA LEU A 121 -18.09 21.59 0.82
C LEU A 121 -17.85 22.75 -0.16
N GLY A 122 -17.56 22.45 -1.44
CA GLY A 122 -17.10 23.42 -2.40
C GLY A 122 -15.60 23.67 -2.33
N ARG A 123 -15.06 24.35 -3.33
CA ARG A 123 -13.63 24.64 -3.44
C ARG A 123 -13.21 25.65 -2.37
N ASN A 124 -12.17 25.32 -1.60
CA ASN A 124 -11.54 26.27 -0.69
C ASN A 124 -10.59 27.18 -1.49
N ALA A 125 -10.93 28.47 -1.61
CA ALA A 125 -10.13 29.47 -2.32
C ALA A 125 -8.74 29.73 -1.69
N ALA A 126 -8.51 29.27 -0.45
CA ALA A 126 -7.23 29.46 0.24
C ALA A 126 -6.09 28.59 -0.37
N TYR A 127 -6.42 27.52 -1.09
CA TYR A 127 -5.44 26.70 -1.78
C TYR A 127 -5.33 27.15 -3.25
N GLY A 128 -4.65 28.17 -3.60
CA GLY A 128 -4.46 28.75 -4.94
C GLY A 128 -4.81 27.88 -6.18
N ALA A 129 -4.89 28.51 -7.35
CA ALA A 129 -5.36 27.82 -8.57
C ALA A 129 -4.36 26.81 -9.20
N GLU A 130 -3.13 26.68 -8.67
CA GLU A 130 -1.99 26.08 -9.38
C GLU A 130 -1.26 24.97 -8.63
N VAL A 131 -1.90 24.27 -7.69
CA VAL A 131 -1.28 23.09 -7.08
C VAL A 131 -1.39 21.93 -8.07
N GLN A 132 -0.32 21.68 -8.80
CA GLN A 132 -0.22 20.53 -9.73
C GLN A 132 0.01 19.20 -8.99
N THR A 133 0.58 19.27 -7.79
CA THR A 133 0.88 18.08 -6.95
C THR A 133 0.66 18.45 -5.49
N ILE A 134 -0.05 17.63 -4.75
CA ILE A 134 -0.25 17.83 -3.30
C ILE A 134 1.01 17.35 -2.57
N PRO A 135 1.71 18.21 -1.79
CA PRO A 135 2.83 17.77 -0.95
C PRO A 135 2.40 16.69 0.05
N HIS A 136 3.32 15.79 0.40
CA HIS A 136 3.01 14.61 1.20
C HIS A 136 2.37 14.92 2.57
N ASP A 137 2.90 15.91 3.29
CA ASP A 137 2.36 16.38 4.57
C ASP A 137 0.93 16.90 4.44
N ARG A 138 0.66 17.64 3.36
CA ARG A 138 -0.69 18.14 3.06
C ARG A 138 -1.62 17.02 2.58
N LEU A 139 -1.08 16.00 1.89
CA LEU A 139 -1.83 14.82 1.48
C LEU A 139 -2.42 14.10 2.71
N LEU A 140 -1.59 13.91 3.75
CA LEU A 140 -2.01 13.29 5.00
C LEU A 140 -3.08 14.11 5.72
N GLU A 141 -2.85 15.43 5.88
CA GLU A 141 -3.82 16.35 6.51
C GLU A 141 -5.18 16.35 5.78
N PHE A 142 -5.15 16.35 4.45
CA PHE A 142 -6.38 16.35 3.65
C PHE A 142 -7.13 15.04 3.72
N ALA A 143 -6.42 13.91 3.76
CA ALA A 143 -7.02 12.59 3.89
C ALA A 143 -7.62 12.37 5.28
N ASP A 144 -6.88 12.66 6.36
CA ASP A 144 -7.37 12.61 7.75
C ASP A 144 -8.69 13.38 7.90
N LYS A 145 -8.73 14.61 7.40
CA LYS A 145 -9.93 15.43 7.50
C LYS A 145 -11.17 14.79 6.88
N ILE A 146 -11.07 14.12 5.74
CA ILE A 146 -12.24 13.51 5.10
C ILE A 146 -12.63 12.19 5.78
N PHE A 147 -11.68 11.41 6.25
CA PHE A 147 -11.97 10.17 6.97
C PHE A 147 -12.63 10.45 8.32
N THR A 148 -12.13 11.45 9.07
CA THR A 148 -12.70 11.81 10.38
C THR A 148 -14.03 12.56 10.30
N THR A 149 -14.21 13.44 9.29
CA THR A 149 -15.39 14.34 9.25
C THR A 149 -16.45 13.93 8.23
N GLY A 150 -16.14 13.06 7.28
CA GLY A 150 -17.03 12.68 6.18
C GLY A 150 -17.35 13.82 5.20
N LYS A 151 -16.55 14.88 5.19
CA LYS A 151 -16.79 16.07 4.35
C LYS A 151 -15.49 16.77 3.97
N GLY A 152 -15.46 17.38 2.79
CA GLY A 152 -14.26 18.07 2.32
C GLY A 152 -14.44 18.76 0.96
N ASP A 153 -13.37 19.33 0.47
CA ASP A 153 -13.25 19.90 -0.87
C ASP A 153 -12.53 18.93 -1.84
N CYS A 154 -12.23 19.38 -3.04
CA CYS A 154 -11.58 18.54 -4.07
C CYS A 154 -10.21 17.98 -3.62
N TYR A 155 -9.44 18.73 -2.81
CA TYR A 155 -8.15 18.28 -2.29
C TYR A 155 -8.31 17.13 -1.30
N ASN A 156 -9.27 17.24 -0.37
CA ASN A 156 -9.56 16.16 0.58
C ASN A 156 -10.00 14.87 -0.13
N PHE A 157 -10.90 14.99 -1.13
CA PHE A 157 -11.36 13.86 -1.93
C PHE A 157 -10.23 13.20 -2.72
N THR A 158 -9.36 14.01 -3.36
CA THR A 158 -8.21 13.53 -4.10
C THR A 158 -7.23 12.80 -3.19
N ALA A 159 -6.90 13.39 -2.04
CA ALA A 159 -5.97 12.83 -1.07
C ALA A 159 -6.45 11.47 -0.53
N ALA A 160 -7.70 11.41 -0.05
CA ALA A 160 -8.28 10.18 0.46
C ALA A 160 -8.28 9.06 -0.60
N PHE A 161 -8.71 9.39 -1.83
CA PHE A 161 -8.75 8.38 -2.90
C PHE A 161 -7.36 7.95 -3.36
N CYS A 162 -6.37 8.84 -3.35
CA CYS A 162 -4.97 8.51 -3.63
C CYS A 162 -4.43 7.50 -2.62
N LEU A 163 -4.62 7.73 -1.31
CA LEU A 163 -4.16 6.80 -0.26
C LEU A 163 -4.91 5.46 -0.31
N ILE A 164 -6.22 5.47 -0.53
CA ILE A 164 -7.01 4.24 -0.74
C ILE A 164 -6.46 3.44 -1.94
N ALA A 165 -6.19 4.10 -3.06
CA ALA A 165 -5.66 3.44 -4.23
C ALA A 165 -4.27 2.82 -3.97
N ARG A 166 -3.38 3.54 -3.27
CA ARG A 166 -2.06 3.04 -2.87
C ARG A 166 -2.18 1.83 -1.93
N GLN A 167 -3.04 1.89 -0.91
CA GLN A 167 -3.30 0.78 0.00
C GLN A 167 -3.87 -0.45 -0.73
N LEU A 168 -4.62 -0.24 -1.80
CA LEU A 168 -5.07 -1.31 -2.67
C LEU A 168 -4.02 -1.77 -3.70
N GLY A 169 -2.80 -1.22 -3.67
CA GLY A 169 -1.68 -1.59 -4.52
C GLY A 169 -1.74 -1.02 -5.95
N TYR A 170 -2.46 0.08 -6.15
CA TYR A 170 -2.42 0.84 -7.39
C TYR A 170 -1.38 1.97 -7.30
N ARG A 171 -0.70 2.23 -8.40
CA ARG A 171 0.09 3.45 -8.51
C ARG A 171 -0.88 4.64 -8.61
N ALA A 172 -0.76 5.58 -7.67
CA ALA A 172 -1.59 6.77 -7.61
C ALA A 172 -0.77 7.99 -7.17
N GLU A 173 -1.03 9.12 -7.83
CA GLU A 173 -0.41 10.43 -7.57
C GLU A 173 -1.54 11.44 -7.31
N ALA A 174 -1.32 12.41 -6.41
CA ALA A 174 -2.29 13.42 -6.00
C ALA A 174 -1.80 14.85 -6.27
#